data_7fc89158275a6178ebfe6c9328769eb2
#
_entry.id   7fc89158275a6178ebfe6c9328769eb2
#
_cell.length_a   1.000
_cell.length_b   1.000
_cell.length_c   1.000
_cell.angle_alpha   90.00
_cell.angle_beta   90.00
_cell.angle_gamma   90.00
#
_symmetry.space_group_name_H-M   'P 1'
#
loop_
_entity.id
_entity.type
_entity.pdbx_description
1 polymer ?
#
loop_
_entity_poly.entity_id
_entity_poly.type
_entity_poly.pdbx_seq_one_letter_code
_entity_poly.pdbx_strand_id
1 'polypeptide(L)'
;MKFDNETSTLQQKMTSSDVGVQRRQAMLKAMQIKINEKIIDIGCGGGHLVEEISKCLNENGKVIGLDPSNSQIDSAKIRCKKLENTEFLIGPANRINLEDNFIDTVTSTQTLEYIKDIDATLLEIRRISKNKSKFFNISTLWDFYRFHGPEQKLNDLIHNVFKDHCFHQMLPTILNGKLNKLGYTNIKTNELAFVFTQRNENSFATFAEIFLANFALGKGVEKEKVTEWRRQIKKSEENGSFCFTAIPVLTEAYLER
;
A
#
# COMPACT_ATOMS: atom_id res chain seq x y z
N MET A 1 -6.74 -0.19 -11.61
CA MET A 1 -6.82 1.28 -11.50
C MET A 1 -5.82 1.87 -12.48
N LYS A 2 -6.15 2.93 -13.24
CA LYS A 2 -5.16 3.67 -14.06
C LYS A 2 -4.64 4.83 -13.20
N PHE A 3 -3.35 4.93 -13.06
CA PHE A 3 -2.71 6.05 -12.36
C PHE A 3 -2.44 7.16 -13.38
N ASP A 4 -3.43 8.03 -13.58
CA ASP A 4 -3.25 9.30 -14.29
C ASP A 4 -2.53 10.33 -13.41
N ASN A 5 -2.25 11.52 -13.95
CA ASN A 5 -1.48 12.54 -13.24
C ASN A 5 -2.15 13.02 -11.93
N GLU A 6 -3.49 13.10 -11.89
CA GLU A 6 -4.21 13.56 -10.68
C GLU A 6 -4.22 12.47 -9.61
N THR A 7 -4.50 11.23 -9.98
CA THR A 7 -4.47 10.08 -9.08
C THR A 7 -3.07 9.87 -8.51
N SER A 8 -2.03 10.04 -9.34
CA SER A 8 -0.62 9.96 -8.93
C SER A 8 -0.26 11.04 -7.91
N THR A 9 -0.70 12.27 -8.13
CA THR A 9 -0.48 13.40 -7.19
C THR A 9 -1.17 13.16 -5.85
N LEU A 10 -2.42 12.69 -5.86
CA LEU A 10 -3.16 12.37 -4.64
C LEU A 10 -2.49 11.22 -3.87
N GLN A 11 -2.03 10.18 -4.57
CA GLN A 11 -1.31 9.07 -3.99
C GLN A 11 0.01 9.54 -3.33
N GLN A 12 0.75 10.45 -3.96
CA GLN A 12 1.96 11.04 -3.35
C GLN A 12 1.64 11.80 -2.07
N LYS A 13 0.54 12.59 -2.04
CA LYS A 13 0.08 13.27 -0.82
C LYS A 13 -0.29 12.28 0.28
N MET A 14 -1.03 11.22 -0.05
CA MET A 14 -1.37 10.16 0.91
C MET A 14 -0.13 9.44 1.44
N THR A 15 0.84 9.15 0.59
CA THR A 15 2.11 8.52 0.97
C THR A 15 2.96 9.44 1.86
N SER A 16 2.91 10.75 1.64
CA SER A 16 3.66 11.74 2.42
C SER A 16 2.91 12.18 3.69
N SER A 17 1.65 11.78 3.88
CA SER A 17 0.88 12.08 5.08
C SER A 17 1.44 11.38 6.32
N ASP A 18 0.96 11.78 7.50
CA ASP A 18 1.28 11.14 8.78
C ASP A 18 1.03 9.62 8.78
N VAL A 19 -0.10 9.18 8.21
CA VAL A 19 -0.42 7.75 8.04
C VAL A 19 0.58 7.05 7.11
N GLY A 20 0.95 7.69 6.02
CA GLY A 20 1.96 7.15 5.10
C GLY A 20 3.31 6.98 5.79
N VAL A 21 3.73 7.97 6.57
CA VAL A 21 4.95 7.92 7.38
C VAL A 21 4.87 6.82 8.44
N GLN A 22 3.79 6.75 9.21
CA GLN A 22 3.61 5.74 10.27
C GLN A 22 3.63 4.31 9.70
N ARG A 23 3.01 4.07 8.54
CA ARG A 23 3.06 2.76 7.86
C ARG A 23 4.50 2.38 7.48
N ARG A 24 5.27 3.30 6.90
CA ARG A 24 6.68 3.03 6.56
C ARG A 24 7.53 2.79 7.80
N GLN A 25 7.33 3.56 8.86
CA GLN A 25 8.02 3.35 10.13
C GLN A 25 7.69 1.98 10.74
N ALA A 26 6.43 1.56 10.71
CA ALA A 26 6.03 0.22 11.15
C ALA A 26 6.69 -0.88 10.31
N MET A 27 6.74 -0.70 8.98
CA MET A 27 7.43 -1.62 8.06
C MET A 27 8.91 -1.72 8.42
N LEU A 28 9.64 -0.61 8.48
CA LEU A 28 11.08 -0.58 8.77
C LEU A 28 11.40 -1.20 10.14
N LYS A 29 10.58 -0.91 11.14
CA LYS A 29 10.73 -1.49 12.49
C LYS A 29 10.57 -3.02 12.46
N ALA A 30 9.59 -3.54 11.74
CA ALA A 30 9.34 -4.97 11.62
C ALA A 30 10.46 -5.69 10.85
N MET A 31 10.98 -5.08 9.80
CA MET A 31 12.00 -5.67 8.92
C MET A 31 13.30 -6.02 9.62
N GLN A 32 13.72 -5.30 10.66
CA GLN A 32 15.02 -5.49 11.33
C GLN A 32 16.15 -5.66 10.30
N ILE A 33 16.32 -4.66 9.46
CA ILE A 33 17.21 -4.69 8.28
C ILE A 33 18.65 -4.96 8.72
N LYS A 34 19.30 -5.96 8.09
CA LYS A 34 20.75 -6.13 8.18
C LYS A 34 21.42 -5.32 7.08
N ILE A 35 22.52 -4.68 7.40
CA ILE A 35 23.16 -3.65 6.57
C ILE A 35 23.62 -4.10 5.17
N ASN A 36 23.73 -5.40 4.91
CA ASN A 36 24.18 -5.98 3.66
C ASN A 36 23.09 -6.81 2.93
N GLU A 37 21.82 -6.67 3.32
CA GLU A 37 20.69 -7.39 2.68
C GLU A 37 20.41 -6.88 1.26
N LYS A 38 19.96 -7.79 0.40
CA LYS A 38 19.31 -7.47 -0.88
C LYS A 38 17.82 -7.45 -0.66
N ILE A 39 17.22 -6.29 -0.80
CA ILE A 39 15.80 -6.04 -0.51
C ILE A 39 15.08 -5.65 -1.78
N ILE A 40 13.86 -6.15 -1.99
CA ILE A 40 12.97 -5.65 -3.05
C ILE A 40 11.70 -5.06 -2.46
N ASP A 41 11.30 -3.88 -2.96
CA ASP A 41 10.01 -3.25 -2.66
C ASP A 41 9.09 -3.37 -3.87
N ILE A 42 8.06 -4.20 -3.78
CA ILE A 42 7.11 -4.50 -4.85
C ILE A 42 5.97 -3.49 -4.82
N GLY A 43 5.81 -2.76 -5.94
CA GLY A 43 4.92 -1.61 -6.04
C GLY A 43 5.50 -0.41 -5.31
N CYS A 44 6.78 -0.12 -5.57
CA CYS A 44 7.55 0.90 -4.85
C CYS A 44 7.02 2.34 -5.05
N GLY A 45 6.15 2.56 -6.05
CA GLY A 45 5.62 3.88 -6.39
C GLY A 45 6.75 4.91 -6.55
N GLY A 46 6.60 6.09 -5.95
CA GLY A 46 7.59 7.17 -5.98
C GLY A 46 8.83 6.94 -5.11
N GLY A 47 9.10 5.73 -4.63
CA GLY A 47 10.35 5.32 -3.98
C GLY A 47 10.55 5.77 -2.53
N HIS A 48 9.50 6.16 -1.82
CA HIS A 48 9.62 6.61 -0.42
C HIS A 48 10.19 5.54 0.51
N LEU A 49 9.67 4.31 0.44
CA LEU A 49 10.17 3.20 1.25
C LEU A 49 11.58 2.77 0.79
N VAL A 50 11.82 2.75 -0.52
CA VAL A 50 13.15 2.47 -1.11
C VAL A 50 14.20 3.43 -0.58
N GLU A 51 13.91 4.75 -0.54
CA GLU A 51 14.80 5.76 0.02
C GLU A 51 15.12 5.50 1.50
N GLU A 52 14.11 5.18 2.29
CA GLU A 52 14.26 4.93 3.72
C GLU A 52 15.04 3.62 4.00
N ILE A 53 14.78 2.54 3.23
CA ILE A 53 15.52 1.28 3.30
C ILE A 53 16.99 1.49 2.92
N SER A 54 17.25 2.21 1.83
CA SER A 54 18.61 2.48 1.33
C SER A 54 19.51 3.11 2.40
N LYS A 55 18.97 4.01 3.21
CA LYS A 55 19.68 4.66 4.32
C LYS A 55 20.05 3.72 5.47
N CYS A 56 19.43 2.54 5.53
CA CYS A 56 19.73 1.49 6.53
C CYS A 56 20.76 0.48 6.02
N LEU A 57 21.15 0.54 4.75
CA LEU A 57 22.09 -0.39 4.11
C LEU A 57 23.48 0.25 3.98
N ASN A 58 24.51 -0.61 3.91
CA ASN A 58 25.88 -0.19 3.53
C ASN A 58 26.11 -0.38 2.01
N GLU A 59 27.36 -0.22 1.57
CA GLU A 59 27.79 -0.38 0.16
C GLU A 59 27.59 -1.79 -0.40
N ASN A 60 27.51 -2.81 0.45
CA ASN A 60 27.28 -4.21 0.06
C ASN A 60 25.79 -4.58 0.05
N GLY A 61 24.93 -3.78 0.67
CA GLY A 61 23.50 -3.93 0.67
C GLY A 61 22.87 -3.27 -0.56
N LYS A 62 21.69 -3.73 -0.96
CA LYS A 62 20.98 -3.19 -2.13
C LYS A 62 19.47 -3.19 -1.91
N VAL A 63 18.81 -2.11 -2.33
CA VAL A 63 17.35 -2.09 -2.42
C VAL A 63 16.90 -1.88 -3.86
N ILE A 64 15.98 -2.73 -4.30
CA ILE A 64 15.40 -2.73 -5.65
C ILE A 64 13.95 -2.29 -5.54
N GLY A 65 13.57 -1.21 -6.21
CA GLY A 65 12.17 -0.80 -6.37
C GLY A 65 11.58 -1.39 -7.65
N LEU A 66 10.45 -2.08 -7.56
CA LEU A 66 9.69 -2.58 -8.72
C LEU A 66 8.34 -1.89 -8.80
N ASP A 67 8.01 -1.32 -9.95
CA ASP A 67 6.67 -0.76 -10.23
C ASP A 67 6.34 -0.88 -11.72
N PRO A 68 5.09 -1.16 -12.13
CA PRO A 68 4.71 -1.21 -13.55
C PRO A 68 4.59 0.18 -14.19
N SER A 69 4.54 1.26 -13.41
CA SER A 69 4.35 2.62 -13.90
C SER A 69 5.68 3.33 -14.15
N ASN A 70 5.94 3.72 -15.41
CA ASN A 70 7.11 4.51 -15.77
C ASN A 70 7.20 5.82 -14.97
N SER A 71 6.08 6.54 -14.81
CA SER A 71 6.07 7.82 -14.09
C SER A 71 6.37 7.68 -12.59
N GLN A 72 5.97 6.58 -11.97
CA GLN A 72 6.34 6.27 -10.59
C GLN A 72 7.84 5.95 -10.48
N ILE A 73 8.38 5.14 -11.37
CA ILE A 73 9.80 4.82 -11.40
C ILE A 73 10.66 6.06 -11.67
N ASP A 74 10.24 6.95 -12.56
CA ASP A 74 10.95 8.21 -12.80
C ASP A 74 10.97 9.08 -11.53
N SER A 75 9.86 9.18 -10.83
CA SER A 75 9.78 9.89 -9.55
C SER A 75 10.68 9.23 -8.49
N ALA A 76 10.71 7.91 -8.42
CA ALA A 76 11.56 7.16 -7.51
C ALA A 76 13.06 7.37 -7.80
N LYS A 77 13.47 7.35 -9.07
CA LYS A 77 14.84 7.65 -9.50
C LYS A 77 15.26 9.07 -9.14
N ILE A 78 14.38 10.05 -9.31
CA ILE A 78 14.63 11.44 -8.90
C ILE A 78 14.82 11.53 -7.38
N ARG A 79 13.97 10.87 -6.59
CA ARG A 79 14.05 10.83 -5.13
C ARG A 79 15.35 10.21 -4.65
N CYS A 80 15.73 9.09 -5.23
CA CYS A 80 16.88 8.29 -4.78
C CYS A 80 18.19 8.63 -5.52
N LYS A 81 18.24 9.70 -6.33
CA LYS A 81 19.38 10.03 -7.21
C LYS A 81 20.75 10.13 -6.55
N LYS A 82 20.80 10.32 -5.23
CA LYS A 82 22.04 10.43 -4.43
C LYS A 82 22.39 9.13 -3.70
N LEU A 83 21.62 8.06 -3.90
CA LEU A 83 21.74 6.79 -3.19
C LEU A 83 22.26 5.73 -4.16
N GLU A 84 23.51 5.30 -3.98
CA GLU A 84 24.21 4.40 -4.91
C GLU A 84 23.76 2.93 -4.79
N ASN A 85 23.15 2.55 -3.65
CA ASN A 85 22.68 1.21 -3.36
C ASN A 85 21.22 0.98 -3.75
N THR A 86 20.66 1.82 -4.65
CA THR A 86 19.29 1.69 -5.16
C THR A 86 19.26 1.26 -6.63
N GLU A 87 18.30 0.42 -6.98
CA GLU A 87 18.01 0.01 -8.35
C GLU A 87 16.50 0.07 -8.61
N PHE A 88 16.09 0.32 -9.86
CA PHE A 88 14.66 0.39 -10.22
C PHE A 88 14.36 -0.44 -11.44
N LEU A 89 13.34 -1.31 -11.31
CA LEU A 89 12.82 -2.18 -12.36
C LEU A 89 11.41 -1.73 -12.75
N ILE A 90 11.13 -1.72 -14.05
CA ILE A 90 9.79 -1.48 -14.59
C ILE A 90 9.22 -2.82 -14.99
N GLY A 91 8.10 -3.22 -14.40
CA GLY A 91 7.47 -4.48 -14.76
C GLY A 91 6.39 -4.94 -13.78
N PRO A 92 5.65 -5.98 -14.15
CA PRO A 92 4.63 -6.57 -13.30
C PRO A 92 5.26 -7.48 -12.23
N ALA A 93 4.63 -7.57 -11.07
CA ALA A 93 5.12 -8.35 -9.94
C ALA A 93 5.00 -9.89 -10.11
N ASN A 94 4.27 -10.36 -11.10
CA ASN A 94 4.18 -11.78 -11.44
C ASN A 94 5.25 -12.24 -12.47
N ARG A 95 6.17 -11.36 -12.85
CA ARG A 95 7.30 -11.65 -13.73
C ARG A 95 8.44 -10.65 -13.47
N ILE A 96 9.29 -10.98 -12.51
CA ILE A 96 10.37 -10.10 -12.04
C ILE A 96 11.69 -10.50 -12.71
N ASN A 97 12.36 -9.54 -13.33
CA ASN A 97 13.64 -9.78 -14.00
C ASN A 97 14.79 -9.86 -12.98
N LEU A 98 14.76 -10.88 -12.14
CA LEU A 98 15.80 -11.25 -11.19
C LEU A 98 15.99 -12.77 -11.18
N GLU A 99 17.19 -13.20 -10.81
CA GLU A 99 17.55 -14.61 -10.67
C GLU A 99 16.77 -15.26 -9.50
N ASP A 100 16.68 -16.60 -9.54
CA ASP A 100 16.16 -17.39 -8.43
C ASP A 100 17.03 -17.21 -7.18
N ASN A 101 16.43 -17.21 -6.01
CA ASN A 101 17.15 -17.15 -4.73
C ASN A 101 18.11 -15.96 -4.61
N PHE A 102 17.71 -14.79 -5.07
CA PHE A 102 18.53 -13.58 -5.08
C PHE A 102 18.25 -12.65 -3.92
N ILE A 103 17.00 -12.57 -3.44
CA ILE A 103 16.48 -11.59 -2.49
C ILE A 103 16.47 -12.12 -1.05
N ASP A 104 16.96 -11.34 -0.11
CA ASP A 104 16.94 -11.62 1.34
C ASP A 104 15.63 -11.16 2.00
N THR A 105 15.07 -10.04 1.54
CA THR A 105 13.83 -9.47 2.10
C THR A 105 12.95 -8.89 1.00
N VAL A 106 11.68 -9.26 1.03
CA VAL A 106 10.63 -8.71 0.14
C VAL A 106 9.71 -7.81 0.94
N THR A 107 9.44 -6.62 0.45
CA THR A 107 8.43 -5.70 0.99
C THR A 107 7.37 -5.36 -0.06
N SER A 108 6.18 -5.06 0.41
CA SER A 108 5.12 -4.51 -0.42
C SER A 108 4.15 -3.70 0.46
N THR A 109 3.77 -2.51 0.00
CA THR A 109 2.83 -1.66 0.74
C THR A 109 1.70 -1.20 -0.15
N GLN A 110 0.47 -1.62 0.16
CA GLN A 110 -0.75 -1.29 -0.59
C GLN A 110 -0.61 -1.52 -2.10
N THR A 111 -0.13 -2.69 -2.46
CA THR A 111 0.13 -3.10 -3.85
C THR A 111 -0.51 -4.44 -4.18
N LEU A 112 -0.31 -5.46 -3.36
CA LEU A 112 -0.74 -6.82 -3.66
C LEU A 112 -2.26 -6.93 -3.83
N GLU A 113 -3.04 -6.12 -3.14
CA GLU A 113 -4.50 -6.05 -3.30
C GLU A 113 -4.97 -5.56 -4.67
N TYR A 114 -4.09 -4.87 -5.42
CA TYR A 114 -4.36 -4.38 -6.78
C TYR A 114 -3.93 -5.34 -7.89
N ILE A 115 -3.29 -6.45 -7.55
CA ILE A 115 -2.79 -7.43 -8.53
C ILE A 115 -3.83 -8.53 -8.71
N LYS A 116 -4.36 -8.68 -9.94
CA LYS A 116 -5.44 -9.63 -10.24
C LYS A 116 -5.05 -11.06 -9.92
N ASP A 117 -3.88 -11.50 -10.39
CA ASP A 117 -3.35 -12.84 -10.14
C ASP A 117 -2.33 -12.80 -8.99
N ILE A 118 -2.85 -12.81 -7.78
CA ILE A 118 -2.04 -12.80 -6.57
C ILE A 118 -1.25 -14.10 -6.39
N ASP A 119 -1.79 -15.24 -6.84
CA ASP A 119 -1.13 -16.54 -6.68
C ASP A 119 0.11 -16.64 -7.56
N ALA A 120 0.04 -16.23 -8.83
CA ALA A 120 1.21 -16.12 -9.70
C ALA A 120 2.25 -15.13 -9.14
N THR A 121 1.80 -14.03 -8.57
CA THR A 121 2.69 -13.03 -7.95
C THR A 121 3.41 -13.60 -6.73
N LEU A 122 2.72 -14.30 -5.84
CA LEU A 122 3.35 -14.91 -4.66
C LEU A 122 4.31 -16.05 -5.04
N LEU A 123 4.01 -16.81 -6.11
CA LEU A 123 4.94 -17.81 -6.68
C LEU A 123 6.22 -17.15 -7.21
N GLU A 124 6.09 -16.02 -7.89
CA GLU A 124 7.24 -15.27 -8.43
C GLU A 124 8.07 -14.65 -7.29
N ILE A 125 7.43 -14.09 -6.27
CA ILE A 125 8.08 -13.62 -5.05
C ILE A 125 8.87 -14.75 -4.41
N ARG A 126 8.26 -15.95 -4.28
CA ARG A 126 8.94 -17.12 -3.76
C ARG A 126 10.13 -17.54 -4.61
N ARG A 127 10.03 -17.47 -5.94
CA ARG A 127 11.13 -17.83 -6.86
C ARG A 127 12.38 -16.99 -6.61
N ILE A 128 12.23 -15.67 -6.55
CA ILE A 128 13.35 -14.75 -6.36
C ILE A 128 13.89 -14.72 -4.92
N SER A 129 13.13 -15.21 -3.96
CA SER A 129 13.48 -15.19 -2.53
C SER A 129 14.45 -16.30 -2.18
N LYS A 130 15.46 -16.01 -1.36
CA LYS A 130 16.36 -17.01 -0.78
C LYS A 130 15.64 -17.88 0.25
N ASN A 131 16.22 -19.05 0.56
CA ASN A 131 15.83 -19.79 1.77
C ASN A 131 16.09 -18.91 3.01
N LYS A 132 15.19 -18.93 3.98
CA LYS A 132 15.16 -18.06 5.17
C LYS A 132 14.99 -16.58 4.88
N SER A 133 14.54 -16.20 3.68
CA SER A 133 14.18 -14.82 3.34
C SER A 133 12.98 -14.36 4.15
N LYS A 134 12.88 -13.04 4.30
CA LYS A 134 11.78 -12.35 5.00
C LYS A 134 10.77 -11.80 3.98
N PHE A 135 9.50 -11.87 4.31
CA PHE A 135 8.41 -11.25 3.56
C PHE A 135 7.61 -10.34 4.47
N PHE A 136 7.38 -9.11 4.01
CA PHE A 136 6.57 -8.12 4.70
C PHE A 136 5.57 -7.50 3.73
N ASN A 137 4.31 -7.43 4.14
CA ASN A 137 3.28 -6.79 3.35
C ASN A 137 2.37 -5.93 4.23
N ILE A 138 2.05 -4.71 3.77
CA ILE A 138 0.97 -3.91 4.35
C ILE A 138 -0.14 -3.81 3.33
N SER A 139 -1.30 -4.41 3.63
CA SER A 139 -2.54 -4.28 2.87
C SER A 139 -3.67 -3.85 3.78
N THR A 140 -4.65 -3.14 3.23
CA THR A 140 -5.77 -2.60 4.00
C THR A 140 -6.94 -3.57 4.02
N LEU A 141 -7.62 -3.68 5.17
CA LEU A 141 -8.96 -4.27 5.29
C LEU A 141 -9.98 -3.23 4.79
N TRP A 142 -10.26 -3.21 3.48
CA TRP A 142 -11.00 -2.14 2.82
C TRP A 142 -12.48 -2.04 3.24
N ASP A 143 -13.09 -3.10 3.77
CA ASP A 143 -14.44 -3.02 4.34
C ASP A 143 -14.50 -2.10 5.56
N PHE A 144 -13.38 -1.89 6.24
CA PHE A 144 -13.23 -0.98 7.38
C PHE A 144 -12.63 0.39 7.01
N TYR A 145 -12.38 0.64 5.73
CA TYR A 145 -11.94 1.94 5.22
C TYR A 145 -13.18 2.81 4.98
N ARG A 146 -13.62 3.51 6.02
CA ARG A 146 -14.98 4.04 6.02
C ARG A 146 -15.12 5.37 6.72
N PHE A 147 -15.90 6.27 6.12
CA PHE A 147 -16.43 7.44 6.78
C PHE A 147 -17.68 7.06 7.61
N HIS A 148 -17.83 7.71 8.75
CA HIS A 148 -18.99 7.64 9.63
C HIS A 148 -19.54 9.07 9.81
N GLY A 149 -20.85 9.22 9.90
CA GLY A 149 -21.50 10.51 10.01
C GLY A 149 -22.49 10.83 8.89
N PRO A 150 -22.21 10.53 7.60
CA PRO A 150 -23.22 10.63 6.55
C PRO A 150 -24.38 9.65 6.76
N GLU A 151 -25.53 9.99 6.16
CA GLU A 151 -26.72 9.12 6.12
C GLU A 151 -26.34 7.75 5.52
N GLN A 152 -26.78 6.67 6.19
CA GLN A 152 -26.29 5.31 5.94
C GLN A 152 -26.44 4.87 4.49
N LYS A 153 -27.61 5.08 3.85
CA LYS A 153 -27.83 4.64 2.46
C LYS A 153 -26.90 5.33 1.47
N LEU A 154 -26.71 6.64 1.64
CA LEU A 154 -25.82 7.43 0.79
C LEU A 154 -24.36 7.03 1.01
N ASN A 155 -23.97 6.84 2.26
CA ASN A 155 -22.63 6.40 2.63
C ASN A 155 -22.34 5.00 2.07
N ASP A 156 -23.29 4.06 2.21
CA ASP A 156 -23.18 2.71 1.65
C ASP A 156 -23.08 2.71 0.12
N LEU A 157 -23.79 3.60 -0.56
CA LEU A 157 -23.67 3.76 -2.02
C LEU A 157 -22.22 4.07 -2.42
N ILE A 158 -21.61 5.08 -1.80
CA ILE A 158 -20.24 5.51 -2.12
C ILE A 158 -19.23 4.39 -1.80
N HIS A 159 -19.33 3.78 -0.62
CA HIS A 159 -18.41 2.72 -0.21
C HIS A 159 -18.57 1.42 -1.00
N ASN A 160 -19.81 1.04 -1.42
CA ASN A 160 -20.02 -0.14 -2.23
C ASN A 160 -19.44 0.03 -3.64
N VAL A 161 -19.59 1.22 -4.24
CA VAL A 161 -18.94 1.53 -5.53
C VAL A 161 -17.43 1.50 -5.39
N PHE A 162 -16.88 1.99 -4.27
CA PHE A 162 -15.45 2.00 -4.01
C PHE A 162 -14.85 0.59 -3.89
N LYS A 163 -15.63 -0.45 -3.60
CA LYS A 163 -15.13 -1.84 -3.59
C LYS A 163 -14.48 -2.26 -4.90
N ASP A 164 -14.87 -1.68 -6.03
CA ASP A 164 -14.28 -2.00 -7.34
C ASP A 164 -12.86 -1.41 -7.56
N HIS A 165 -12.29 -0.69 -6.60
CA HIS A 165 -10.99 -0.03 -6.81
C HIS A 165 -9.82 -1.00 -6.81
N CYS A 166 -9.92 -2.16 -6.16
CA CYS A 166 -8.91 -3.20 -6.15
C CYS A 166 -9.52 -4.62 -6.27
N PHE A 167 -8.69 -5.62 -6.57
CA PHE A 167 -9.13 -7.00 -6.78
C PHE A 167 -9.35 -7.77 -5.47
N HIS A 168 -8.58 -7.45 -4.42
CA HIS A 168 -8.57 -8.21 -3.16
C HIS A 168 -8.84 -7.27 -1.98
N GLN A 169 -10.14 -6.94 -1.77
CA GLN A 169 -10.62 -6.01 -0.76
C GLN A 169 -10.16 -6.36 0.67
N MET A 170 -10.08 -7.65 0.94
CA MET A 170 -9.76 -8.18 2.27
C MET A 170 -8.54 -9.09 2.20
N LEU A 171 -7.50 -8.70 1.43
CA LEU A 171 -6.28 -9.50 1.23
C LEU A 171 -5.68 -10.03 2.55
N PRO A 172 -5.58 -9.24 3.64
CA PRO A 172 -5.01 -9.74 4.90
C PRO A 172 -5.70 -10.99 5.44
N THR A 173 -6.98 -11.20 5.17
CA THR A 173 -7.72 -12.37 5.68
C THR A 173 -7.36 -13.69 4.99
N ILE A 174 -6.83 -13.63 3.77
CA ILE A 174 -6.48 -14.81 2.96
C ILE A 174 -4.96 -14.98 2.76
N LEU A 175 -4.19 -13.92 3.01
CA LEU A 175 -2.76 -13.89 2.69
C LEU A 175 -1.98 -14.94 3.48
N ASN A 176 -2.27 -15.12 4.76
CA ASN A 176 -1.59 -16.11 5.62
C ASN A 176 -1.74 -17.54 5.07
N GLY A 177 -2.96 -17.91 4.65
CA GLY A 177 -3.21 -19.24 4.06
C GLY A 177 -2.47 -19.43 2.73
N LYS A 178 -2.35 -18.38 1.91
CA LYS A 178 -1.58 -18.42 0.65
C LYS A 178 -0.08 -18.55 0.92
N LEU A 179 0.45 -17.80 1.86
CA LEU A 179 1.87 -17.87 2.26
C LEU A 179 2.24 -19.24 2.83
N ASN A 180 1.41 -19.80 3.71
CA ASN A 180 1.61 -21.15 4.27
C ASN A 180 1.73 -22.21 3.17
N LYS A 181 0.86 -22.17 2.15
CA LYS A 181 0.90 -23.11 1.00
C LYS A 181 2.20 -23.00 0.20
N LEU A 182 2.89 -21.87 0.27
CA LEU A 182 4.15 -21.61 -0.42
C LEU A 182 5.40 -21.88 0.46
N GLY A 183 5.22 -22.44 1.67
CA GLY A 183 6.32 -22.77 2.56
C GLY A 183 6.80 -21.60 3.43
N TYR A 184 6.01 -20.54 3.55
CA TYR A 184 6.28 -19.50 4.54
C TYR A 184 5.79 -19.92 5.92
N THR A 185 6.62 -19.67 6.92
CA THR A 185 6.40 -20.03 8.33
C THR A 185 6.48 -18.79 9.22
N ASN A 186 6.23 -18.95 10.53
CA ASN A 186 6.30 -17.87 11.52
C ASN A 186 5.47 -16.63 11.11
N ILE A 187 4.33 -16.86 10.47
CA ILE A 187 3.48 -15.78 9.96
C ILE A 187 2.83 -15.04 11.12
N LYS A 188 3.03 -13.73 11.16
CA LYS A 188 2.42 -12.83 12.14
C LYS A 188 1.70 -11.71 11.43
N THR A 189 0.64 -11.23 12.05
CA THR A 189 -0.12 -10.06 11.59
C THR A 189 -0.26 -9.05 12.70
N ASN A 190 -0.02 -7.78 12.38
CA ASN A 190 -0.16 -6.66 13.29
C ASN A 190 -1.07 -5.61 12.64
N GLU A 191 -2.12 -5.21 13.30
CA GLU A 191 -3.00 -4.15 12.86
C GLU A 191 -2.33 -2.78 13.04
N LEU A 192 -2.53 -1.92 12.05
CA LEU A 192 -2.13 -0.52 12.07
C LEU A 192 -3.39 0.34 11.96
N ALA A 193 -4.28 0.21 12.97
CA ALA A 193 -5.58 0.87 12.95
C ALA A 193 -5.45 2.39 13.07
N PHE A 194 -6.13 3.11 12.19
CA PHE A 194 -6.24 4.57 12.22
C PHE A 194 -7.70 4.96 12.42
N VAL A 195 -7.94 5.80 13.42
CA VAL A 195 -9.25 6.38 13.70
C VAL A 195 -9.09 7.89 13.75
N PHE A 196 -9.78 8.60 12.86
CA PHE A 196 -9.77 10.04 12.78
C PHE A 196 -11.11 10.58 13.25
N THR A 197 -11.13 11.34 14.32
CA THR A 197 -12.29 12.09 14.80
C THR A 197 -12.24 13.57 14.43
N GLN A 198 -11.14 13.99 13.83
CA GLN A 198 -10.90 15.33 13.30
C GLN A 198 -10.05 15.21 12.04
N ARG A 199 -10.11 16.21 11.17
CA ARG A 199 -9.22 16.30 10.00
C ARG A 199 -8.88 17.76 9.69
N ASN A 200 -7.82 17.94 8.94
CA ASN A 200 -7.41 19.21 8.33
C ASN A 200 -7.17 18.98 6.84
N GLU A 201 -6.87 20.04 6.11
CA GLU A 201 -6.70 20.01 4.66
C GLU A 201 -5.62 19.03 4.17
N ASN A 202 -4.62 18.73 5.01
CA ASN A 202 -3.50 17.84 4.68
C ASN A 202 -3.60 16.48 5.39
N SER A 203 -4.72 16.17 6.04
CA SER A 203 -4.89 14.88 6.72
C SER A 203 -5.18 13.75 5.73
N PHE A 204 -4.77 12.55 6.10
CA PHE A 204 -5.07 11.33 5.34
C PHE A 204 -6.57 11.16 5.07
N ALA A 205 -7.44 11.49 6.05
CA ALA A 205 -8.89 11.40 5.90
C ALA A 205 -9.43 12.35 4.83
N THR A 206 -8.83 13.55 4.67
CA THR A 206 -9.19 14.49 3.60
C THR A 206 -8.82 13.94 2.23
N PHE A 207 -7.63 13.36 2.09
CA PHE A 207 -7.23 12.72 0.84
C PHE A 207 -8.07 11.48 0.54
N ALA A 208 -8.47 10.73 1.56
CA ALA A 208 -9.39 9.59 1.42
C ALA A 208 -10.77 10.03 0.91
N GLU A 209 -11.35 11.11 1.42
CA GLU A 209 -12.62 11.66 0.93
C GLU A 209 -12.53 12.01 -0.56
N ILE A 210 -11.47 12.75 -0.95
CA ILE A 210 -11.25 13.13 -2.35
C ILE A 210 -11.13 11.88 -3.24
N PHE A 211 -10.41 10.88 -2.77
CA PHE A 211 -10.21 9.63 -3.50
C PHE A 211 -11.52 8.87 -3.71
N LEU A 212 -12.33 8.69 -2.66
CA LEU A 212 -13.62 8.02 -2.76
C LEU A 212 -14.59 8.80 -3.65
N ALA A 213 -14.64 10.13 -3.49
CA ALA A 213 -15.51 11.00 -4.30
C ALA A 213 -15.16 10.92 -5.79
N ASN A 214 -13.89 11.06 -6.15
CA ASN A 214 -13.43 10.98 -7.53
C ASN A 214 -13.68 9.59 -8.12
N PHE A 215 -13.45 8.52 -7.35
CA PHE A 215 -13.72 7.17 -7.80
C PHE A 215 -15.22 6.93 -8.04
N ALA A 216 -16.08 7.40 -7.14
CA ALA A 216 -17.53 7.28 -7.28
C ALA A 216 -18.06 8.03 -8.53
N LEU A 217 -17.58 9.25 -8.77
CA LEU A 217 -17.87 10.01 -10.00
C LEU A 217 -17.40 9.27 -11.25
N GLY A 218 -16.18 8.75 -11.24
CA GLY A 218 -15.62 7.96 -12.34
C GLY A 218 -16.37 6.65 -12.62
N LYS A 219 -17.13 6.14 -11.64
CA LYS A 219 -18.02 4.98 -11.76
C LYS A 219 -19.47 5.35 -12.11
N GLY A 220 -19.75 6.62 -12.35
CA GLY A 220 -21.08 7.09 -12.79
C GLY A 220 -22.07 7.36 -11.65
N VAL A 221 -21.60 7.50 -10.40
CA VAL A 221 -22.47 8.01 -9.34
C VAL A 221 -22.81 9.47 -9.63
N GLU A 222 -24.09 9.84 -9.51
CA GLU A 222 -24.59 11.18 -9.77
C GLU A 222 -23.82 12.24 -8.93
N LYS A 223 -23.42 13.32 -9.59
CA LYS A 223 -22.62 14.39 -8.95
C LYS A 223 -23.32 14.97 -7.71
N GLU A 224 -24.65 15.08 -7.78
CA GLU A 224 -25.49 15.60 -6.68
C GLU A 224 -25.36 14.69 -5.44
N LYS A 225 -25.35 13.36 -5.60
CA LYS A 225 -25.18 12.38 -4.51
C LYS A 225 -23.77 12.47 -3.90
N VAL A 226 -22.74 12.59 -4.73
CA VAL A 226 -21.36 12.74 -4.24
C VAL A 226 -21.19 14.06 -3.49
N THR A 227 -21.78 15.14 -4.01
CA THR A 227 -21.75 16.47 -3.39
C THR A 227 -22.48 16.43 -2.04
N GLU A 228 -23.63 15.81 -1.97
CA GLU A 228 -24.41 15.65 -0.73
C GLU A 228 -23.67 14.81 0.30
N TRP A 229 -23.03 13.70 -0.11
CA TRP A 229 -22.21 12.88 0.77
C TRP A 229 -21.07 13.70 1.39
N ARG A 230 -20.34 14.48 0.59
CA ARG A 230 -19.28 15.38 1.07
C ARG A 230 -19.81 16.47 2.01
N ARG A 231 -20.98 17.04 1.70
CA ARG A 231 -21.65 18.02 2.58
C ARG A 231 -21.99 17.41 3.93
N GLN A 232 -22.47 16.15 3.96
CA GLN A 232 -22.78 15.46 5.19
C GLN A 232 -21.53 15.12 6.02
N ILE A 233 -20.41 14.77 5.40
CA ILE A 233 -19.12 14.62 6.08
C ILE A 233 -18.76 15.95 6.77
N LYS A 234 -18.82 17.07 6.05
CA LYS A 234 -18.52 18.38 6.63
C LYS A 234 -19.45 18.73 7.79
N LYS A 235 -20.75 18.44 7.64
CA LYS A 235 -21.72 18.65 8.73
C LYS A 235 -21.39 17.76 9.95
N SER A 236 -20.89 16.55 9.75
CA SER A 236 -20.49 15.69 10.86
C SER A 236 -19.25 16.24 11.62
N GLU A 237 -18.37 16.96 10.93
CA GLU A 237 -17.27 17.68 11.59
C GLU A 237 -17.79 18.84 12.45
N GLU A 238 -18.69 19.64 11.88
CA GLU A 238 -19.27 20.81 12.56
C GLU A 238 -20.03 20.44 13.83
N ASN A 239 -20.68 19.26 13.87
CA ASN A 239 -21.45 18.78 15.01
C ASN A 239 -20.69 17.78 15.91
N GLY A 240 -19.40 17.50 15.62
CA GLY A 240 -18.56 16.61 16.43
C GLY A 240 -18.84 15.11 16.27
N SER A 241 -19.58 14.70 15.24
CA SER A 241 -19.86 13.28 14.94
C SER A 241 -19.00 12.69 13.82
N PHE A 242 -18.00 13.43 13.34
CA PHE A 242 -17.07 12.94 12.31
C PHE A 242 -16.24 11.79 12.83
N CYS A 243 -16.16 10.73 12.04
CA CYS A 243 -15.20 9.68 12.23
C CYS A 243 -14.82 9.07 10.86
N PHE A 244 -13.53 8.81 10.66
CA PHE A 244 -13.03 8.01 9.56
C PHE A 244 -12.13 6.91 10.10
N THR A 245 -12.31 5.69 9.61
CA THR A 245 -11.53 4.51 10.00
C THR A 245 -10.77 3.93 8.83
N ALA A 246 -9.55 3.44 9.08
CA ALA A 246 -8.77 2.64 8.14
C ALA A 246 -7.95 1.62 8.92
N ILE A 247 -7.93 0.36 8.47
CA ILE A 247 -7.22 -0.72 9.14
C ILE A 247 -6.24 -1.40 8.16
N PRO A 248 -5.06 -0.81 7.93
CA PRO A 248 -3.95 -1.53 7.33
C PRO A 248 -3.46 -2.64 8.27
N VAL A 249 -3.03 -3.75 7.69
CA VAL A 249 -2.47 -4.89 8.42
C VAL A 249 -1.08 -5.16 7.87
N LEU A 250 -0.10 -5.18 8.76
CA LEU A 250 1.25 -5.64 8.47
C LEU A 250 1.30 -7.16 8.66
N THR A 251 1.61 -7.87 7.60
CA THR A 251 1.89 -9.31 7.61
C THR A 251 3.39 -9.52 7.47
N GLU A 252 4.00 -10.30 8.37
CA GLU A 252 5.38 -10.76 8.30
C GLU A 252 5.43 -12.28 8.19
N ALA A 253 6.39 -12.81 7.42
CA ALA A 253 6.58 -14.24 7.24
C ALA A 253 8.04 -14.57 6.86
N TYR A 254 8.43 -15.84 7.05
CA TYR A 254 9.77 -16.33 6.73
C TYR A 254 9.67 -17.54 5.80
N LEU A 255 10.40 -17.52 4.69
CA LEU A 255 10.40 -18.65 3.75
C LEU A 255 11.31 -19.76 4.23
N GLU A 256 10.77 -20.95 4.43
CA GLU A 256 11.53 -22.17 4.70
C GLU A 256 11.38 -23.13 3.51
N ARG A 257 12.51 -23.54 2.92
CA ARG A 257 12.57 -24.48 1.78
C ARG A 257 13.22 -25.78 2.22
#